data_f086744e8b385b2551fb233293694ce0
#
_entry.id   f086744e8b385b2551fb233293694ce0
#
_cell.length_a   1.000
_cell.length_b   1.000
_cell.length_c   1.000
_cell.angle_alpha   90.00
_cell.angle_beta   90.00
_cell.angle_gamma   90.00
#
_symmetry.space_group_name_H-M   'P 1'
#
loop_
_entity.id
_entity.type
_entity.pdbx_description
1 polymer ?
#
loop_
_entity_poly.entity_id
_entity_poly.type
_entity_poly.pdbx_seq_one_letter_code
_entity_poly.pdbx_strand_id
1 'polypeptide(L)'
;MSVTAQNLTLLTDLYELTMMQGYYKKGQHETVVFDVFYRHNPCGNGYSVCAGLDQVIDYIKNLNFTYEDVDYLRSLHIFDDDFLQYLSGFHFTGDIYAIPEGSVVFPKEPLLKVIAPIMEAQLVETTILNLINHQSLIATKTSRVVYAADGDGIMEFGLRRAQGPDAGLYGARAAIIGGCVGTSNVLAGQLFDVPVMGTHAHSWIMTFPDEYTAFKYYAELYPDNCTLLVDTYDTLKSGVPNAIRVFQEFKDAGKPLKKYGIRLDSGDLAYLSKKARKMLDEAGFPDASICASNDLDEYLLHDLKAQGAAINSWGVGTHLITSKDCPSFGGVYKLSAIKNENGEFIPKIKISENTEKITNPGNKTIYRVYEKETGKIKADLICFADETFDESQDLLLFDPLETWKKTKLAGGTYTMREMLIPIFKNGECIYTSPSVTEIAEYCKQEKDSLWDETKRLFYPHRVYVDLSQRLYDVKKALLDQAHKPE
;
A
#
# COMPACT_ATOMS: atom_id res chain seq x y z
N MET A 1 -13.69 -15.37 15.92
CA MET A 1 -14.01 -13.97 15.60
C MET A 1 -12.90 -13.48 14.69
N SER A 2 -13.24 -12.98 13.53
CA SER A 2 -12.24 -12.35 12.63
C SER A 2 -11.66 -11.14 13.34
N VAL A 3 -10.36 -10.89 13.23
CA VAL A 3 -9.71 -9.63 13.65
C VAL A 3 -10.35 -8.44 12.90
N THR A 4 -10.91 -8.72 11.72
CA THR A 4 -11.62 -7.77 10.85
C THR A 4 -13.09 -7.52 11.25
N ALA A 5 -13.65 -8.26 12.20
CA ALA A 5 -15.07 -8.15 12.61
C ALA A 5 -15.28 -7.23 13.83
N GLN A 6 -14.28 -6.47 14.25
CA GLN A 6 -14.46 -5.48 15.30
C GLN A 6 -15.16 -4.25 14.72
N ASN A 7 -16.18 -3.76 15.42
CA ASN A 7 -16.73 -2.44 15.17
C ASN A 7 -15.67 -1.38 15.48
N LEU A 8 -15.20 -0.67 14.47
CA LEU A 8 -14.15 0.36 14.59
C LEU A 8 -14.73 1.77 14.80
N THR A 9 -16.00 1.92 15.16
CA THR A 9 -16.68 3.22 15.28
C THR A 9 -15.97 4.15 16.27
N LEU A 10 -15.43 3.63 17.37
CA LEU A 10 -14.65 4.40 18.34
C LEU A 10 -13.14 4.51 18.00
N LEU A 11 -12.67 3.96 16.89
CA LEU A 11 -11.31 4.19 16.41
C LEU A 11 -11.21 5.57 15.74
N THR A 12 -11.42 6.61 16.53
CA THR A 12 -11.44 8.00 16.08
C THR A 12 -10.72 8.89 17.09
N ASP A 13 -10.20 10.02 16.65
CA ASP A 13 -9.62 11.01 17.55
C ASP A 13 -10.73 11.81 18.26
N LEU A 14 -10.50 12.17 19.52
CA LEU A 14 -11.49 12.87 20.34
C LEU A 14 -12.02 14.16 19.69
N TYR A 15 -11.16 14.88 18.95
CA TYR A 15 -11.56 16.15 18.33
C TYR A 15 -12.68 15.97 17.28
N GLU A 16 -12.76 14.80 16.65
CA GLU A 16 -13.81 14.51 15.67
C GLU A 16 -15.19 14.49 16.34
N LEU A 17 -15.32 13.81 17.48
CA LEU A 17 -16.56 13.75 18.25
C LEU A 17 -16.90 15.11 18.88
N THR A 18 -15.90 15.87 19.38
CA THR A 18 -16.16 17.20 19.96
C THR A 18 -16.58 18.22 18.89
N MET A 19 -16.00 18.13 17.68
CA MET A 19 -16.44 18.94 16.54
C MET A 19 -17.85 18.54 16.08
N MET A 20 -18.15 17.23 16.02
CA MET A 20 -19.49 16.75 15.69
C MET A 20 -20.54 17.29 16.65
N GLN A 21 -20.28 17.27 17.98
CA GLN A 21 -21.19 17.90 18.96
C GLN A 21 -21.35 19.40 18.68
N GLY A 22 -20.25 20.08 18.32
CA GLY A 22 -20.31 21.51 17.95
C GLY A 22 -21.22 21.76 16.74
N TYR A 23 -21.08 20.95 15.68
CA TYR A 23 -21.93 21.02 14.49
C TYR A 23 -23.40 20.72 14.85
N TYR A 24 -23.64 19.65 15.60
CA TYR A 24 -24.97 19.26 16.07
C TYR A 24 -25.67 20.42 16.81
N LYS A 25 -25.00 21.02 17.81
CA LYS A 25 -25.53 22.14 18.60
C LYS A 25 -25.80 23.41 17.80
N LYS A 26 -25.06 23.64 16.73
CA LYS A 26 -25.22 24.79 15.84
C LYS A 26 -26.18 24.52 14.67
N GLY A 27 -26.72 23.29 14.56
CA GLY A 27 -27.60 22.91 13.46
C GLY A 27 -26.91 22.93 12.11
N GLN A 28 -25.59 22.64 12.09
CA GLN A 28 -24.82 22.52 10.84
C GLN A 28 -24.99 21.13 10.27
N HIS A 29 -25.62 21.04 9.10
CA HIS A 29 -25.93 19.78 8.42
C HIS A 29 -25.52 19.80 6.93
N GLU A 30 -24.73 20.80 6.54
CA GLU A 30 -24.33 20.97 5.14
C GLU A 30 -23.60 19.74 4.63
N THR A 31 -23.86 19.41 3.37
CA THR A 31 -23.05 18.43 2.67
C THR A 31 -21.70 19.02 2.34
N VAL A 32 -20.65 18.30 2.65
CA VAL A 32 -19.26 18.72 2.45
C VAL A 32 -18.48 17.75 1.59
N VAL A 33 -17.36 18.20 1.07
CA VAL A 33 -16.39 17.36 0.35
C VAL A 33 -15.08 17.37 1.10
N PHE A 34 -14.59 16.17 1.45
CA PHE A 34 -13.24 15.97 1.96
C PHE A 34 -12.45 15.08 1.01
N ASP A 35 -11.13 15.34 0.91
CA ASP A 35 -10.21 14.53 0.15
C ASP A 35 -9.13 13.92 1.04
N VAL A 36 -8.85 12.63 0.83
CA VAL A 36 -7.64 11.96 1.29
C VAL A 36 -6.56 12.14 0.24
N PHE A 37 -5.39 12.63 0.63
CA PHE A 37 -4.22 12.73 -0.24
C PHE A 37 -2.93 12.71 0.59
N TYR A 38 -1.77 12.52 -0.05
CA TYR A 38 -0.47 12.58 0.61
C TYR A 38 0.45 13.58 -0.11
N ARG A 39 1.55 13.99 0.54
CA ARG A 39 2.37 15.11 0.05
C ARG A 39 3.66 14.68 -0.64
N HIS A 40 4.27 13.59 -0.18
CA HIS A 40 5.56 13.10 -0.65
C HIS A 40 5.54 11.59 -0.75
N ASN A 41 6.13 11.05 -1.80
CA ASN A 41 6.34 9.60 -1.87
C ASN A 41 7.27 9.14 -0.73
N PRO A 42 6.92 8.04 -0.02
CA PRO A 42 7.79 7.46 1.00
C PRO A 42 9.14 7.07 0.40
N CYS A 43 10.20 7.14 1.22
CA CYS A 43 11.57 6.75 0.85
C CYS A 43 12.13 7.43 -0.42
N GLY A 44 11.61 8.60 -0.82
CA GLY A 44 12.04 9.27 -2.04
C GLY A 44 11.71 8.52 -3.33
N ASN A 45 10.71 7.64 -3.29
CA ASN A 45 10.26 6.86 -4.45
C ASN A 45 9.64 7.76 -5.55
N GLY A 46 9.58 7.28 -6.79
CA GLY A 46 8.94 7.98 -7.91
C GLY A 46 7.41 7.87 -7.92
N TYR A 47 6.85 6.90 -7.18
CA TYR A 47 5.42 6.61 -7.08
C TYR A 47 5.10 5.95 -5.74
N SER A 48 3.81 5.84 -5.43
CA SER A 48 3.30 4.99 -4.35
C SER A 48 2.27 4.00 -4.88
N VAL A 49 1.93 2.98 -4.09
CA VAL A 49 0.87 2.01 -4.38
C VAL A 49 -0.28 2.25 -3.41
N CYS A 50 -1.49 2.49 -3.93
CA CYS A 50 -2.69 2.67 -3.13
C CYS A 50 -3.20 1.33 -2.62
N ALA A 51 -3.45 1.22 -1.30
CA ALA A 51 -4.01 0.02 -0.67
C ALA A 51 -4.78 0.37 0.61
N GLY A 52 -5.68 -0.52 1.07
CA GLY A 52 -6.48 -0.37 2.28
C GLY A 52 -7.96 -0.01 2.04
N LEU A 53 -8.39 0.14 0.80
CA LEU A 53 -9.78 0.48 0.46
C LEU A 53 -10.78 -0.58 0.91
N ASP A 54 -10.44 -1.86 0.80
CA ASP A 54 -11.31 -2.96 1.21
C ASP A 54 -11.67 -2.87 2.71
N GLN A 55 -10.69 -2.54 3.57
CA GLN A 55 -10.93 -2.35 5.00
C GLN A 55 -11.67 -1.04 5.30
N VAL A 56 -11.51 -0.01 4.47
CA VAL A 56 -12.34 1.20 4.55
C VAL A 56 -13.79 0.88 4.23
N ILE A 57 -14.04 0.06 3.21
CA ILE A 57 -15.40 -0.39 2.85
C ILE A 57 -16.04 -1.16 4.02
N ASP A 58 -15.31 -2.09 4.62
CA ASP A 58 -15.78 -2.85 5.78
C ASP A 58 -16.06 -1.94 6.97
N TYR A 59 -15.20 -0.97 7.25
CA TYR A 59 -15.40 0.04 8.30
C TYR A 59 -16.70 0.82 8.09
N ILE A 60 -16.90 1.40 6.91
CA ILE A 60 -18.09 2.22 6.61
C ILE A 60 -19.38 1.39 6.68
N LYS A 61 -19.38 0.15 6.17
CA LYS A 61 -20.54 -0.76 6.28
C LYS A 61 -20.93 -1.10 7.71
N ASN A 62 -19.96 -1.15 8.62
CA ASN A 62 -20.16 -1.53 10.02
C ASN A 62 -20.19 -0.31 10.97
N LEU A 63 -20.15 0.91 10.43
CA LEU A 63 -20.10 2.15 11.21
C LEU A 63 -21.43 2.38 11.93
N ASN A 64 -21.44 2.11 13.23
CA ASN A 64 -22.58 2.35 14.11
C ASN A 64 -22.12 2.45 15.56
N PHE A 65 -22.74 3.32 16.34
CA PHE A 65 -22.49 3.40 17.78
C PHE A 65 -23.38 2.42 18.52
N THR A 66 -22.76 1.44 19.17
CA THR A 66 -23.48 0.48 20.03
C THR A 66 -23.93 1.18 21.32
N TYR A 67 -24.78 0.48 22.11
CA TYR A 67 -25.18 0.98 23.42
C TYR A 67 -23.95 1.17 24.33
N GLU A 68 -23.03 0.23 24.30
CA GLU A 68 -21.77 0.24 25.06
C GLU A 68 -20.88 1.43 24.66
N ASP A 69 -20.81 1.74 23.38
CA ASP A 69 -20.04 2.90 22.87
C ASP A 69 -20.62 4.21 23.41
N VAL A 70 -21.95 4.37 23.32
CA VAL A 70 -22.64 5.58 23.80
C VAL A 70 -22.53 5.71 25.31
N ASP A 71 -22.64 4.61 26.08
CA ASP A 71 -22.49 4.61 27.53
C ASP A 71 -21.05 4.97 27.95
N TYR A 72 -20.05 4.44 27.24
CA TYR A 72 -18.66 4.85 27.43
C TYR A 72 -18.47 6.37 27.17
N LEU A 73 -18.97 6.89 26.05
CA LEU A 73 -18.88 8.32 25.75
C LEU A 73 -19.58 9.18 26.80
N ARG A 74 -20.72 8.73 27.35
CA ARG A 74 -21.41 9.38 28.48
C ARG A 74 -20.52 9.46 29.72
N SER A 75 -19.78 8.38 30.01
CA SER A 75 -18.90 8.32 31.18
C SER A 75 -17.73 9.33 31.13
N LEU A 76 -17.39 9.87 29.95
CA LEU A 76 -16.38 10.91 29.80
C LEU A 76 -16.84 12.28 30.31
N HIS A 77 -18.13 12.51 30.48
CA HIS A 77 -18.72 13.76 30.96
C HIS A 77 -18.38 15.01 30.12
N ILE A 78 -18.16 14.84 28.82
CA ILE A 78 -17.85 15.91 27.86
C ILE A 78 -18.88 16.04 26.75
N PHE A 79 -19.82 15.11 26.67
CA PHE A 79 -20.87 15.07 25.66
C PHE A 79 -22.25 15.24 26.29
N ASP A 80 -23.13 16.02 25.64
CA ASP A 80 -24.50 16.24 26.08
C ASP A 80 -25.40 15.05 25.69
N ASP A 81 -26.43 14.80 26.51
CA ASP A 81 -27.30 13.62 26.32
C ASP A 81 -28.06 13.62 24.99
N ASP A 82 -28.44 14.77 24.46
CA ASP A 82 -29.12 14.90 23.16
C ASP A 82 -28.17 14.54 22.00
N PHE A 83 -26.90 14.92 22.09
CA PHE A 83 -25.90 14.49 21.11
C PHE A 83 -25.59 12.99 21.21
N LEU A 84 -25.49 12.44 22.43
CA LEU A 84 -25.35 11.00 22.64
C LEU A 84 -26.54 10.21 22.11
N GLN A 85 -27.77 10.75 22.26
CA GLN A 85 -28.97 10.15 21.64
C GLN A 85 -28.92 10.21 20.12
N TYR A 86 -28.39 11.28 19.51
CA TYR A 86 -28.15 11.37 18.06
C TYR A 86 -27.19 10.28 17.60
N LEU A 87 -26.06 10.06 18.32
CA LEU A 87 -25.09 9.02 17.97
C LEU A 87 -25.67 7.62 17.96
N SER A 88 -26.64 7.30 18.84
CA SER A 88 -27.27 5.97 18.88
C SER A 88 -28.06 5.60 17.61
N GLY A 89 -28.41 6.57 16.78
CA GLY A 89 -29.05 6.36 15.47
C GLY A 89 -28.14 6.65 14.28
N PHE A 90 -26.84 6.85 14.54
CA PHE A 90 -25.88 7.23 13.50
C PHE A 90 -25.61 6.11 12.49
N HIS A 91 -25.62 6.47 11.23
CA HIS A 91 -25.13 5.64 10.11
C HIS A 91 -24.62 6.56 9.00
N PHE A 92 -23.73 6.04 8.18
CA PHE A 92 -23.19 6.78 7.05
C PHE A 92 -24.21 6.83 5.90
N THR A 93 -24.48 8.03 5.38
CA THR A 93 -25.46 8.25 4.28
C THR A 93 -24.84 8.90 3.05
N GLY A 94 -23.54 9.19 3.11
CA GLY A 94 -22.82 9.92 2.06
C GLY A 94 -22.39 9.08 0.87
N ASP A 95 -21.67 9.72 -0.04
CA ASP A 95 -20.99 9.14 -1.18
C ASP A 95 -19.49 9.02 -0.89
N ILE A 96 -18.87 7.94 -1.35
CA ILE A 96 -17.40 7.78 -1.36
C ILE A 96 -16.96 7.41 -2.76
N TYR A 97 -15.93 8.12 -3.24
CA TYR A 97 -15.19 7.79 -4.44
C TYR A 97 -13.74 7.49 -4.07
N ALA A 98 -13.11 6.52 -4.69
CA ALA A 98 -11.73 6.18 -4.40
C ALA A 98 -10.97 5.71 -5.63
N ILE A 99 -9.65 5.82 -5.60
CA ILE A 99 -8.75 5.16 -6.53
C ILE A 99 -8.72 3.67 -6.17
N PRO A 100 -8.88 2.74 -7.14
CA PRO A 100 -8.81 1.30 -6.90
C PRO A 100 -7.49 0.87 -6.25
N GLU A 101 -7.55 -0.12 -5.35
CA GLU A 101 -6.35 -0.70 -4.77
C GLU A 101 -5.43 -1.28 -5.84
N GLY A 102 -4.13 -1.24 -5.60
CA GLY A 102 -3.12 -1.66 -6.56
C GLY A 102 -2.73 -0.58 -7.57
N SER A 103 -3.51 0.51 -7.69
CA SER A 103 -3.11 1.63 -8.56
C SER A 103 -1.81 2.26 -8.09
N VAL A 104 -0.94 2.62 -9.04
CA VAL A 104 0.15 3.56 -8.76
C VAL A 104 -0.44 4.95 -8.58
N VAL A 105 0.08 5.70 -7.63
CA VAL A 105 -0.42 7.04 -7.27
C VAL A 105 0.73 8.00 -6.98
N PHE A 106 0.44 9.31 -7.11
CA PHE A 106 1.45 10.35 -6.95
C PHE A 106 1.03 11.38 -5.90
N PRO A 107 1.96 12.16 -5.33
CA PRO A 107 1.66 13.16 -4.31
C PRO A 107 0.61 14.19 -4.76
N LYS A 108 -0.28 14.59 -3.84
CA LYS A 108 -1.36 15.58 -3.99
C LYS A 108 -2.60 15.12 -4.76
N GLU A 109 -2.61 13.89 -5.25
CA GLU A 109 -3.80 13.29 -5.84
C GLU A 109 -4.85 12.98 -4.76
N PRO A 110 -6.14 13.22 -5.03
CA PRO A 110 -7.21 12.70 -4.18
C PRO A 110 -7.29 11.18 -4.31
N LEU A 111 -6.79 10.44 -3.29
CA LEU A 111 -6.85 8.97 -3.24
C LEU A 111 -8.27 8.48 -2.94
N LEU A 112 -8.98 9.24 -2.12
CA LEU A 112 -10.36 8.99 -1.73
C LEU A 112 -11.04 10.33 -1.47
N LYS A 113 -12.31 10.41 -1.87
CA LYS A 113 -13.16 11.58 -1.68
C LYS A 113 -14.44 11.17 -0.96
N VAL A 114 -14.79 11.88 0.11
CA VAL A 114 -16.04 11.73 0.84
C VAL A 114 -16.94 12.92 0.56
N ILE A 115 -18.18 12.66 0.17
CA ILE A 115 -19.24 13.68 0.01
C ILE A 115 -20.38 13.27 0.93
N ALA A 116 -20.54 13.94 2.07
CA ALA A 116 -21.50 13.55 3.11
C ALA A 116 -21.93 14.76 3.95
N PRO A 117 -22.98 14.65 4.78
CA PRO A 117 -23.23 15.58 5.86
C PRO A 117 -21.98 15.77 6.71
N ILE A 118 -21.74 17.01 7.17
CA ILE A 118 -20.45 17.39 7.80
C ILE A 118 -20.07 16.53 8.99
N MET A 119 -21.03 16.09 9.80
CA MET A 119 -20.77 15.22 10.96
C MET A 119 -20.31 13.82 10.53
N GLU A 120 -20.91 13.26 9.49
CA GLU A 120 -20.51 11.95 8.93
C GLU A 120 -19.12 12.02 8.29
N ALA A 121 -18.91 13.06 7.46
CA ALA A 121 -17.64 13.28 6.80
C ALA A 121 -16.49 13.52 7.78
N GLN A 122 -16.78 14.16 8.94
CA GLN A 122 -15.78 14.43 9.98
C GLN A 122 -15.38 13.15 10.72
N LEU A 123 -16.35 12.32 11.12
CA LEU A 123 -16.11 11.13 11.94
C LEU A 123 -15.16 10.12 11.29
N VAL A 124 -15.23 9.99 9.99
CA VAL A 124 -14.51 8.92 9.26
C VAL A 124 -13.03 9.23 8.98
N GLU A 125 -12.55 10.45 9.30
CA GLU A 125 -11.17 10.92 9.01
C GLU A 125 -10.12 9.95 9.52
N THR A 126 -10.04 9.73 10.84
CA THR A 126 -8.95 9.00 11.49
C THR A 126 -8.88 7.55 11.02
N THR A 127 -10.00 6.84 10.98
CA THR A 127 -10.01 5.42 10.58
C THR A 127 -9.64 5.24 9.11
N ILE A 128 -10.19 6.06 8.22
CA ILE A 128 -9.81 6.02 6.79
C ILE A 128 -8.31 6.25 6.63
N LEU A 129 -7.76 7.29 7.29
CA LEU A 129 -6.34 7.59 7.21
C LEU A 129 -5.47 6.47 7.78
N ASN A 130 -5.85 5.88 8.91
CA ASN A 130 -5.12 4.77 9.52
C ASN A 130 -4.99 3.58 8.57
N LEU A 131 -6.11 3.18 7.97
CA LEU A 131 -6.18 2.01 7.07
C LEU A 131 -5.42 2.25 5.75
N ILE A 132 -5.65 3.40 5.10
CA ILE A 132 -5.00 3.75 3.83
C ILE A 132 -3.50 3.99 4.02
N ASN A 133 -3.10 4.75 5.05
CA ASN A 133 -1.70 5.08 5.30
C ASN A 133 -0.85 3.84 5.52
N HIS A 134 -1.29 2.93 6.40
CA HIS A 134 -0.52 1.74 6.73
C HIS A 134 -0.35 0.83 5.50
N GLN A 135 -1.45 0.46 4.84
CA GLN A 135 -1.37 -0.50 3.74
C GLN A 135 -0.70 0.09 2.50
N SER A 136 -0.96 1.36 2.16
CA SER A 136 -0.26 2.03 1.06
C SER A 136 1.24 2.15 1.31
N LEU A 137 1.66 2.42 2.56
CA LEU A 137 3.06 2.47 2.94
C LEU A 137 3.75 1.12 2.71
N ILE A 138 3.16 0.03 3.21
CA ILE A 138 3.76 -1.31 3.11
C ILE A 138 3.73 -1.82 1.66
N ALA A 139 2.64 -1.60 0.91
CA ALA A 139 2.58 -1.94 -0.51
C ALA A 139 3.65 -1.19 -1.32
N THR A 140 3.85 0.10 -1.03
CA THR A 140 4.89 0.93 -1.66
C THR A 140 6.29 0.44 -1.33
N LYS A 141 6.59 0.18 -0.04
CA LYS A 141 7.88 -0.38 0.39
C LYS A 141 8.15 -1.73 -0.28
N THR A 142 7.15 -2.60 -0.30
CA THR A 142 7.25 -3.91 -0.95
C THR A 142 7.54 -3.78 -2.45
N SER A 143 6.85 -2.87 -3.15
CA SER A 143 7.07 -2.62 -4.57
C SER A 143 8.53 -2.26 -4.90
N ARG A 144 9.21 -1.52 -4.01
CA ARG A 144 10.65 -1.20 -4.14
C ARG A 144 11.53 -2.44 -3.95
N VAL A 145 11.22 -3.24 -2.92
CA VAL A 145 11.96 -4.49 -2.65
C VAL A 145 11.82 -5.46 -3.83
N VAL A 146 10.61 -5.60 -4.37
CA VAL A 146 10.34 -6.43 -5.56
C VAL A 146 11.08 -5.90 -6.80
N TYR A 147 11.11 -4.60 -6.99
CA TYR A 147 11.89 -4.00 -8.09
C TYR A 147 13.39 -4.30 -7.97
N ALA A 148 13.96 -4.20 -6.76
CA ALA A 148 15.36 -4.51 -6.49
C ALA A 148 15.72 -5.98 -6.69
N ALA A 149 14.75 -6.87 -6.54
CA ALA A 149 14.93 -8.31 -6.75
C ALA A 149 15.07 -8.73 -8.23
N ASP A 150 14.75 -7.84 -9.17
CA ASP A 150 14.97 -8.02 -10.61
C ASP A 150 14.44 -9.37 -11.12
N GLY A 151 13.17 -9.65 -10.85
CA GLY A 151 12.47 -10.86 -11.28
C GLY A 151 12.51 -12.04 -10.31
N ASP A 152 13.33 -12.00 -9.26
CA ASP A 152 13.32 -13.03 -8.22
C ASP A 152 12.10 -12.92 -7.30
N GLY A 153 11.66 -14.04 -6.72
CA GLY A 153 10.53 -14.07 -5.78
C GLY A 153 10.86 -13.46 -4.42
N ILE A 154 10.01 -12.56 -3.95
CA ILE A 154 10.06 -12.00 -2.60
C ILE A 154 8.99 -12.65 -1.73
N MET A 155 9.37 -13.20 -0.58
CA MET A 155 8.48 -13.72 0.45
C MET A 155 8.44 -12.75 1.64
N GLU A 156 7.24 -12.45 2.14
CA GLU A 156 7.05 -11.61 3.32
C GLU A 156 7.25 -12.47 4.60
N PHE A 157 8.28 -12.16 5.41
CA PHE A 157 8.65 -12.88 6.64
C PHE A 157 8.67 -11.99 7.88
N GLY A 158 7.87 -10.93 7.88
CA GLY A 158 7.92 -9.88 8.90
C GLY A 158 6.94 -10.01 10.06
N LEU A 159 5.99 -10.95 10.07
CA LEU A 159 4.90 -11.03 11.05
C LEU A 159 5.37 -10.78 12.50
N ARG A 160 6.43 -11.46 12.98
CA ARG A 160 6.95 -11.33 14.34
C ARG A 160 7.63 -9.99 14.64
N ARG A 161 7.80 -9.12 13.64
CA ARG A 161 8.46 -7.80 13.72
C ARG A 161 7.47 -6.65 13.50
N ALA A 162 6.23 -6.94 13.11
CA ALA A 162 5.19 -5.94 12.91
C ALA A 162 4.77 -5.27 14.22
N GLN A 163 4.23 -4.06 14.13
CA GLN A 163 3.75 -3.28 15.27
C GLN A 163 2.32 -3.72 15.69
N GLY A 164 2.20 -4.96 16.11
CA GLY A 164 0.95 -5.57 16.57
C GLY A 164 0.31 -6.51 15.54
N PRO A 165 -0.72 -7.25 15.96
CA PRO A 165 -1.35 -8.28 15.13
C PRO A 165 -1.94 -7.75 13.84
N ASP A 166 -2.64 -6.61 13.90
CA ASP A 166 -3.29 -6.00 12.73
C ASP A 166 -2.25 -5.48 11.73
N ALA A 167 -1.17 -4.86 12.21
CA ALA A 167 -0.07 -4.45 11.35
C ALA A 167 0.60 -5.65 10.66
N GLY A 168 0.71 -6.79 11.34
CA GLY A 168 1.20 -8.04 10.75
C GLY A 168 0.23 -8.63 9.72
N LEU A 169 -1.07 -8.54 9.97
CA LEU A 169 -2.09 -9.09 9.09
C LEU A 169 -2.27 -8.24 7.83
N TYR A 170 -2.58 -6.96 8.00
CA TYR A 170 -2.79 -6.04 6.87
C TYR A 170 -1.48 -5.69 6.16
N GLY A 171 -0.35 -5.73 6.88
CA GLY A 171 0.97 -5.61 6.26
C GLY A 171 1.28 -6.77 5.32
N ALA A 172 0.95 -8.02 5.69
CA ALA A 172 1.08 -9.17 4.79
C ALA A 172 0.18 -9.03 3.56
N ARG A 173 -1.10 -8.60 3.72
CA ARG A 173 -2.00 -8.29 2.61
C ARG A 173 -1.38 -7.25 1.66
N ALA A 174 -0.91 -6.14 2.22
CA ALA A 174 -0.30 -5.05 1.45
C ALA A 174 1.00 -5.49 0.75
N ALA A 175 1.77 -6.39 1.36
CA ALA A 175 2.97 -6.95 0.74
C ALA A 175 2.64 -7.81 -0.50
N ILE A 176 1.56 -8.60 -0.46
CA ILE A 176 1.10 -9.33 -1.66
C ILE A 176 0.68 -8.35 -2.75
N ILE A 177 -0.09 -7.30 -2.43
CA ILE A 177 -0.46 -6.24 -3.38
C ILE A 177 0.79 -5.59 -4.00
N GLY A 178 1.83 -5.31 -3.19
CA GLY A 178 3.10 -4.74 -3.64
C GLY A 178 3.93 -5.65 -4.55
N GLY A 179 3.66 -6.97 -4.53
CA GLY A 179 4.25 -7.96 -5.42
C GLY A 179 5.00 -9.11 -4.74
N CYS A 180 4.85 -9.33 -3.42
CA CYS A 180 5.34 -10.55 -2.77
C CYS A 180 4.62 -11.78 -3.32
N VAL A 181 5.37 -12.87 -3.52
CA VAL A 181 4.83 -14.14 -4.02
C VAL A 181 4.13 -14.97 -2.93
N GLY A 182 4.28 -14.59 -1.67
CA GLY A 182 3.64 -15.24 -0.53
C GLY A 182 4.07 -14.61 0.81
N THR A 183 3.42 -15.04 1.87
CA THR A 183 3.68 -14.61 3.26
C THR A 183 3.88 -15.80 4.19
N SER A 184 4.61 -15.62 5.28
CA SER A 184 4.67 -16.62 6.37
C SER A 184 3.48 -16.52 7.34
N ASN A 185 2.60 -15.54 7.17
CA ASN A 185 1.45 -15.30 8.03
C ASN A 185 0.30 -16.24 7.66
N VAL A 186 0.12 -17.30 8.44
CA VAL A 186 -0.92 -18.32 8.21
C VAL A 186 -2.34 -17.72 8.27
N LEU A 187 -2.58 -16.77 9.17
CA LEU A 187 -3.87 -16.09 9.28
C LEU A 187 -4.16 -15.22 8.04
N ALA A 188 -3.15 -14.54 7.52
CA ALA A 188 -3.29 -13.79 6.27
C ALA A 188 -3.62 -14.72 5.09
N GLY A 189 -2.96 -15.89 5.03
CA GLY A 189 -3.30 -16.93 4.05
C GLY A 189 -4.75 -17.35 4.11
N GLN A 190 -5.28 -17.57 5.30
CA GLN A 190 -6.68 -17.98 5.52
C GLN A 190 -7.68 -16.88 5.16
N LEU A 191 -7.43 -15.64 5.58
CA LEU A 191 -8.39 -14.54 5.44
C LEU A 191 -8.41 -13.93 4.04
N PHE A 192 -7.27 -13.89 3.37
CA PHE A 192 -7.12 -13.21 2.09
C PHE A 192 -6.90 -14.18 0.91
N ASP A 193 -6.93 -15.48 1.18
CA ASP A 193 -6.69 -16.53 0.17
C ASP A 193 -5.38 -16.30 -0.63
N VAL A 194 -4.28 -16.05 0.11
CA VAL A 194 -2.97 -15.78 -0.47
C VAL A 194 -1.96 -16.90 -0.12
N PRO A 195 -0.91 -17.12 -0.94
CA PRO A 195 0.05 -18.19 -0.71
C PRO A 195 0.77 -18.05 0.62
N VAL A 196 0.75 -19.13 1.42
CA VAL A 196 1.54 -19.25 2.65
C VAL A 196 2.84 -19.98 2.35
N MET A 197 3.96 -19.36 2.67
CA MET A 197 5.30 -19.85 2.36
C MET A 197 6.21 -19.74 3.58
N GLY A 198 7.18 -20.63 3.67
CA GLY A 198 8.14 -20.61 4.76
C GLY A 198 9.07 -21.81 4.70
N THR A 199 10.03 -21.82 5.63
CA THR A 199 10.98 -22.90 5.83
C THR A 199 11.04 -23.23 7.31
N HIS A 200 12.00 -24.03 7.75
CA HIS A 200 12.25 -24.27 9.18
C HIS A 200 13.20 -23.22 9.79
N ALA A 201 13.33 -23.22 11.11
CA ALA A 201 14.24 -22.38 11.88
C ALA A 201 15.48 -23.16 12.32
N HIS A 202 16.52 -22.46 12.80
CA HIS A 202 17.73 -23.07 13.38
C HIS A 202 17.40 -24.04 14.55
N SER A 203 16.36 -23.75 15.33
CA SER A 203 15.91 -24.61 16.43
C SER A 203 15.54 -26.02 15.96
N TRP A 204 14.99 -26.18 14.74
CA TRP A 204 14.74 -27.49 14.16
C TRP A 204 16.04 -28.29 14.06
N ILE A 205 17.10 -27.69 13.49
CA ILE A 205 18.41 -28.35 13.35
C ILE A 205 18.97 -28.73 14.71
N MET A 206 18.90 -27.83 15.69
CA MET A 206 19.46 -28.01 17.02
C MET A 206 18.76 -29.07 17.86
N THR A 207 17.56 -29.52 17.51
CA THR A 207 16.81 -30.57 18.24
C THR A 207 17.21 -31.98 17.81
N PHE A 208 17.97 -32.14 16.74
CA PHE A 208 18.45 -33.44 16.25
C PHE A 208 19.90 -33.68 16.66
N PRO A 209 20.35 -34.94 16.64
CA PRO A 209 21.74 -35.30 16.99
C PRO A 209 22.79 -34.63 16.07
N ASP A 210 22.43 -34.44 14.81
CA ASP A 210 23.25 -33.78 13.80
C ASP A 210 22.39 -33.12 12.70
N GLU A 211 23.01 -32.24 11.93
CA GLU A 211 22.37 -31.44 10.90
C GLU A 211 21.86 -32.31 9.72
N TYR A 212 22.60 -33.36 9.35
CA TYR A 212 22.16 -34.29 8.30
C TYR A 212 20.86 -35.00 8.67
N THR A 213 20.74 -35.47 9.90
CA THR A 213 19.51 -36.12 10.40
C THR A 213 18.32 -35.16 10.36
N ALA A 214 18.50 -33.91 10.80
CA ALA A 214 17.48 -32.87 10.72
C ALA A 214 17.02 -32.60 9.29
N PHE A 215 17.95 -32.48 8.36
CA PHE A 215 17.66 -32.23 6.93
C PHE A 215 16.93 -33.41 6.29
N LYS A 216 17.35 -34.63 6.58
CA LYS A 216 16.73 -35.84 6.05
C LYS A 216 15.28 -35.97 6.50
N TYR A 217 14.98 -35.79 7.78
CA TYR A 217 13.59 -35.80 8.28
C TYR A 217 12.75 -34.69 7.66
N TYR A 218 13.30 -33.50 7.47
CA TYR A 218 12.57 -32.42 6.82
C TYR A 218 12.22 -32.75 5.38
N ALA A 219 13.18 -33.31 4.63
CA ALA A 219 12.97 -33.73 3.24
C ALA A 219 11.97 -34.89 3.11
N GLU A 220 11.94 -35.82 4.07
CA GLU A 220 10.95 -36.90 4.13
C GLU A 220 9.53 -36.40 4.34
N LEU A 221 9.37 -35.37 5.19
CA LEU A 221 8.06 -34.76 5.51
C LEU A 221 7.57 -33.82 4.39
N TYR A 222 8.46 -33.10 3.75
CA TYR A 222 8.13 -32.04 2.79
C TYR A 222 8.86 -32.19 1.45
N PRO A 223 8.70 -33.31 0.73
CA PRO A 223 9.43 -33.57 -0.52
C PRO A 223 9.08 -32.63 -1.66
N ASP A 224 7.89 -32.01 -1.58
CA ASP A 224 7.41 -31.09 -2.62
C ASP A 224 7.87 -29.64 -2.41
N ASN A 225 8.43 -29.31 -1.22
CA ASN A 225 8.90 -27.96 -0.88
C ASN A 225 9.99 -28.02 0.19
N CYS A 226 11.17 -28.52 -0.17
CA CYS A 226 12.29 -28.81 0.73
C CYS A 226 13.37 -27.73 0.63
N THR A 227 13.27 -26.66 1.43
CA THR A 227 14.33 -25.65 1.58
C THR A 227 15.05 -25.83 2.92
N LEU A 228 16.34 -26.15 2.88
CA LEU A 228 17.15 -26.48 4.04
C LEU A 228 17.99 -25.29 4.50
N LEU A 229 17.87 -24.92 5.78
CA LEU A 229 18.62 -23.82 6.41
C LEU A 229 20.03 -24.31 6.77
N VAL A 230 21.03 -23.85 6.02
CA VAL A 230 22.38 -24.48 6.02
C VAL A 230 23.45 -23.75 6.83
N ASP A 231 23.07 -22.69 7.55
CA ASP A 231 24.01 -21.83 8.28
C ASP A 231 23.86 -21.91 9.81
N THR A 232 23.35 -23.04 10.33
CA THR A 232 23.26 -23.27 11.77
C THR A 232 24.62 -23.42 12.43
N TYR A 233 25.58 -24.09 11.77
CA TYR A 233 26.93 -24.32 12.29
C TYR A 233 28.02 -23.78 11.33
N ASP A 234 28.32 -24.48 10.25
CA ASP A 234 29.28 -24.04 9.22
C ASP A 234 28.67 -24.27 7.83
N THR A 235 28.33 -23.18 7.18
CA THR A 235 27.60 -23.19 5.90
C THR A 235 28.31 -24.06 4.85
N LEU A 236 29.61 -23.87 4.65
CA LEU A 236 30.35 -24.50 3.55
C LEU A 236 30.98 -25.85 3.90
N LYS A 237 31.29 -26.10 5.19
CA LYS A 237 31.92 -27.37 5.61
C LYS A 237 30.90 -28.40 6.12
N SER A 238 29.71 -27.97 6.54
CA SER A 238 28.67 -28.83 7.10
C SER A 238 27.33 -28.67 6.38
N GLY A 239 26.72 -27.50 6.39
CA GLY A 239 25.35 -27.26 5.93
C GLY A 239 25.13 -27.63 4.47
N VAL A 240 25.84 -27.00 3.56
CA VAL A 240 25.72 -27.29 2.10
C VAL A 240 26.11 -28.74 1.76
N PRO A 241 27.21 -29.33 2.29
CA PRO A 241 27.50 -30.73 2.08
C PRO A 241 26.42 -31.70 2.56
N ASN A 242 25.84 -31.47 3.75
CA ASN A 242 24.76 -32.29 4.28
C ASN A 242 23.46 -32.16 3.45
N ALA A 243 23.12 -30.93 2.98
CA ALA A 243 22.00 -30.75 2.08
C ALA A 243 22.20 -31.51 0.75
N ILE A 244 23.37 -31.41 0.13
CA ILE A 244 23.73 -32.17 -1.09
C ILE A 244 23.59 -33.66 -0.85
N ARG A 245 24.07 -34.16 0.28
CA ARG A 245 23.96 -35.58 0.64
C ARG A 245 22.49 -36.01 0.72
N VAL A 246 21.63 -35.26 1.32
CA VAL A 246 20.19 -35.55 1.39
C VAL A 246 19.58 -35.53 -0.02
N PHE A 247 19.85 -34.53 -0.83
CA PHE A 247 19.35 -34.46 -2.22
C PHE A 247 19.78 -35.65 -3.05
N GLN A 248 21.04 -36.10 -2.89
CA GLN A 248 21.57 -37.29 -3.59
C GLN A 248 20.88 -38.59 -3.15
N GLU A 249 20.67 -38.78 -1.83
CA GLU A 249 19.97 -39.96 -1.32
C GLU A 249 18.54 -40.07 -1.87
N PHE A 250 17.80 -38.95 -1.95
CA PHE A 250 16.45 -38.93 -2.53
C PHE A 250 16.46 -39.22 -4.03
N LYS A 251 17.43 -38.67 -4.76
CA LYS A 251 17.64 -38.95 -6.19
C LYS A 251 17.94 -40.40 -6.43
N ASP A 252 18.88 -41.00 -5.69
CA ASP A 252 19.32 -42.42 -5.82
C ASP A 252 18.19 -43.38 -5.41
N ALA A 253 17.33 -42.98 -4.47
CA ALA A 253 16.15 -43.78 -4.10
C ALA A 253 15.01 -43.70 -5.13
N GLY A 254 15.18 -42.96 -6.23
CA GLY A 254 14.14 -42.78 -7.24
C GLY A 254 12.94 -41.93 -6.76
N LYS A 255 13.13 -41.12 -5.72
CA LYS A 255 12.12 -40.21 -5.10
C LYS A 255 12.62 -38.78 -5.14
N PRO A 256 12.89 -38.18 -6.33
CA PRO A 256 13.44 -36.83 -6.39
C PRO A 256 12.53 -35.81 -5.76
N LEU A 257 13.13 -34.85 -5.05
CA LEU A 257 12.41 -33.68 -4.48
C LEU A 257 11.93 -32.80 -5.63
N LYS A 258 10.70 -32.24 -5.52
CA LYS A 258 10.13 -31.42 -6.62
C LYS A 258 10.63 -29.98 -6.60
N LYS A 259 10.49 -29.31 -5.44
CA LYS A 259 11.07 -27.98 -5.19
C LYS A 259 12.01 -28.12 -4.01
N TYR A 260 13.28 -27.87 -4.25
CA TYR A 260 14.30 -28.04 -3.23
C TYR A 260 15.38 -26.96 -3.35
N GLY A 261 16.08 -26.74 -2.27
CA GLY A 261 17.14 -25.75 -2.22
C GLY A 261 17.67 -25.54 -0.82
N ILE A 262 18.45 -24.49 -0.68
CA ILE A 262 19.06 -24.09 0.57
C ILE A 262 18.64 -22.66 0.93
N ARG A 263 18.72 -22.35 2.25
CA ARG A 263 18.52 -21.00 2.76
C ARG A 263 19.75 -20.54 3.52
N LEU A 264 20.17 -19.31 3.25
CA LEU A 264 21.21 -18.55 3.92
C LEU A 264 20.57 -17.43 4.72
N ASP A 265 20.83 -17.37 6.03
CA ASP A 265 20.26 -16.40 6.96
C ASP A 265 21.33 -15.52 7.63
N SER A 266 22.61 -15.77 7.36
CA SER A 266 23.74 -15.10 8.03
C SER A 266 25.01 -15.09 7.17
N GLY A 267 25.99 -14.28 7.61
CA GLY A 267 27.30 -14.16 6.97
C GLY A 267 27.30 -13.30 5.70
N ASP A 268 28.37 -13.43 4.91
CA ASP A 268 28.50 -12.75 3.61
C ASP A 268 27.67 -13.48 2.55
N LEU A 269 26.45 -13.01 2.32
CA LEU A 269 25.48 -13.65 1.43
C LEU A 269 25.98 -13.74 -0.02
N ALA A 270 26.73 -12.72 -0.50
CA ALA A 270 27.26 -12.75 -1.86
C ALA A 270 28.34 -13.82 -2.02
N TYR A 271 29.27 -13.90 -1.07
CA TYR A 271 30.32 -14.91 -1.06
C TYR A 271 29.74 -16.31 -0.87
N LEU A 272 28.91 -16.50 0.16
CA LEU A 272 28.36 -17.81 0.53
C LEU A 272 27.47 -18.38 -0.58
N SER A 273 26.61 -17.56 -1.18
CA SER A 273 25.71 -18.01 -2.26
C SER A 273 26.50 -18.48 -3.51
N LYS A 274 27.54 -17.73 -3.89
CA LYS A 274 28.40 -18.13 -5.02
C LYS A 274 29.15 -19.46 -4.76
N LYS A 275 29.64 -19.65 -3.54
CA LYS A 275 30.31 -20.90 -3.15
C LYS A 275 29.32 -22.07 -3.09
N ALA A 276 28.16 -21.86 -2.44
CA ALA A 276 27.11 -22.86 -2.36
C ALA A 276 26.58 -23.25 -3.75
N ARG A 277 26.37 -22.29 -4.65
CA ARG A 277 25.95 -22.55 -6.03
C ARG A 277 26.94 -23.45 -6.74
N LYS A 278 28.25 -23.13 -6.65
CA LYS A 278 29.29 -23.98 -7.25
C LYS A 278 29.26 -25.41 -6.70
N MET A 279 29.11 -25.56 -5.37
CA MET A 279 29.07 -26.92 -4.75
C MET A 279 27.83 -27.70 -5.21
N LEU A 280 26.66 -27.06 -5.30
CA LEU A 280 25.42 -27.65 -5.78
C LEU A 280 25.55 -28.09 -7.27
N ASP A 281 26.13 -27.24 -8.10
CA ASP A 281 26.33 -27.52 -9.53
C ASP A 281 27.30 -28.69 -9.73
N GLU A 282 28.43 -28.70 -9.03
CA GLU A 282 29.43 -29.80 -9.09
C GLU A 282 28.85 -31.14 -8.60
N ALA A 283 27.88 -31.09 -7.68
CA ALA A 283 27.14 -32.25 -7.19
C ALA A 283 25.97 -32.68 -8.10
N GLY A 284 25.70 -31.98 -9.20
CA GLY A 284 24.63 -32.30 -10.15
C GLY A 284 23.23 -31.82 -9.74
N PHE A 285 23.15 -30.70 -9.00
CA PHE A 285 21.91 -30.05 -8.55
C PHE A 285 21.82 -28.58 -9.02
N PRO A 286 21.92 -28.29 -10.34
CA PRO A 286 21.86 -26.95 -10.87
C PRO A 286 20.49 -26.28 -10.62
N ASP A 287 19.41 -27.07 -10.47
CA ASP A 287 18.04 -26.59 -10.25
C ASP A 287 17.74 -26.29 -8.78
N ALA A 288 18.64 -26.60 -7.83
CA ALA A 288 18.45 -26.30 -6.43
C ALA A 288 18.39 -24.77 -6.22
N SER A 289 17.34 -24.27 -5.58
CA SER A 289 17.20 -22.86 -5.28
C SER A 289 18.13 -22.41 -4.14
N ILE A 290 18.53 -21.16 -4.17
CA ILE A 290 19.23 -20.51 -3.05
C ILE A 290 18.37 -19.34 -2.59
N CYS A 291 17.80 -19.48 -1.40
CA CYS A 291 17.04 -18.44 -0.73
C CYS A 291 17.96 -17.67 0.23
N ALA A 292 17.82 -16.36 0.29
CA ALA A 292 18.44 -15.54 1.34
C ALA A 292 17.38 -14.87 2.22
N SER A 293 17.75 -14.68 3.48
CA SER A 293 16.97 -13.92 4.46
C SER A 293 17.93 -13.17 5.40
N ASN A 294 17.40 -12.49 6.43
CA ASN A 294 18.14 -11.62 7.34
C ASN A 294 18.21 -10.15 6.86
N ASP A 295 17.70 -9.24 7.65
CA ASP A 295 17.71 -7.75 7.55
C ASP A 295 17.82 -7.17 6.13
N LEU A 296 17.18 -7.83 5.17
CA LEU A 296 17.16 -7.46 3.76
C LEU A 296 16.25 -6.27 3.52
N ASP A 297 16.70 -5.38 2.63
CA ASP A 297 15.93 -4.27 2.07
C ASP A 297 16.23 -4.09 0.57
N GLU A 298 15.58 -3.15 -0.09
CA GLU A 298 15.77 -2.86 -1.51
C GLU A 298 17.21 -2.47 -1.87
N TYR A 299 17.92 -1.82 -0.97
CA TYR A 299 19.30 -1.37 -1.22
C TYR A 299 20.29 -2.53 -1.13
N LEU A 300 20.14 -3.36 -0.10
CA LEU A 300 20.97 -4.54 0.06
C LEU A 300 20.71 -5.58 -1.05
N LEU A 301 19.45 -5.78 -1.44
CA LEU A 301 19.12 -6.65 -2.57
C LEU A 301 19.79 -6.17 -3.86
N HIS A 302 19.66 -4.89 -4.18
CA HIS A 302 20.27 -4.28 -5.35
C HIS A 302 21.79 -4.46 -5.34
N ASP A 303 22.45 -4.24 -4.19
CA ASP A 303 23.90 -4.40 -4.06
C ASP A 303 24.34 -5.87 -4.18
N LEU A 304 23.64 -6.81 -3.53
CA LEU A 304 23.91 -8.25 -3.65
C LEU A 304 23.79 -8.74 -5.11
N LYS A 305 22.77 -8.27 -5.85
CA LYS A 305 22.60 -8.57 -7.28
C LYS A 305 23.78 -8.00 -8.09
N ALA A 306 24.20 -6.76 -7.82
CA ALA A 306 25.34 -6.12 -8.48
C ALA A 306 26.67 -6.87 -8.19
N GLN A 307 26.83 -7.44 -7.00
CA GLN A 307 27.97 -8.31 -6.65
C GLN A 307 27.90 -9.69 -7.29
N GLY A 308 26.83 -10.04 -8.00
CA GLY A 308 26.63 -11.35 -8.63
C GLY A 308 26.32 -12.46 -7.62
N ALA A 309 25.61 -12.16 -6.53
CA ALA A 309 25.10 -13.16 -5.61
C ALA A 309 24.23 -14.19 -6.34
N ALA A 310 24.45 -15.47 -6.09
CA ALA A 310 23.73 -16.56 -6.74
C ALA A 310 22.44 -16.92 -5.97
N ILE A 311 21.63 -15.90 -5.69
CA ILE A 311 20.36 -16.01 -4.93
C ILE A 311 19.22 -15.78 -5.92
N ASN A 312 18.16 -16.57 -5.81
CA ASN A 312 16.99 -16.51 -6.70
C ASN A 312 15.64 -16.45 -5.95
N SER A 313 15.67 -16.39 -4.64
CA SER A 313 14.49 -16.08 -3.82
C SER A 313 14.90 -15.41 -2.50
N TRP A 314 14.02 -14.58 -1.96
CA TRP A 314 14.34 -13.69 -0.86
C TRP A 314 13.23 -13.69 0.19
N GLY A 315 13.60 -13.92 1.45
CA GLY A 315 12.70 -13.79 2.60
C GLY A 315 12.95 -12.44 3.30
N VAL A 316 12.07 -11.46 3.09
CA VAL A 316 12.24 -10.12 3.63
C VAL A 316 11.31 -9.91 4.81
N GLY A 317 11.86 -9.49 5.95
CA GLY A 317 11.13 -9.38 7.21
C GLY A 317 11.00 -7.95 7.71
N THR A 318 11.85 -7.57 8.68
CA THR A 318 11.76 -6.33 9.46
C THR A 318 11.63 -5.08 8.60
N HIS A 319 12.54 -4.89 7.65
CA HIS A 319 12.58 -3.67 6.84
C HIS A 319 11.36 -3.47 5.97
N LEU A 320 10.73 -4.57 5.51
CA LEU A 320 9.51 -4.54 4.72
C LEU A 320 8.30 -4.22 5.58
N ILE A 321 8.01 -5.06 6.60
CA ILE A 321 6.77 -4.99 7.37
C ILE A 321 6.65 -3.74 8.25
N THR A 322 7.79 -3.12 8.60
CA THR A 322 7.82 -1.88 9.38
C THR A 322 8.06 -0.64 8.54
N SER A 323 8.33 -0.80 7.24
CA SER A 323 8.84 0.28 6.37
C SER A 323 9.93 1.08 7.09
N LYS A 324 10.99 0.40 7.57
CA LYS A 324 11.96 0.86 8.57
C LYS A 324 12.52 2.26 8.29
N ASP A 325 12.79 2.59 7.04
CA ASP A 325 13.44 3.85 6.66
C ASP A 325 12.44 5.02 6.52
N CYS A 326 11.14 4.70 6.40
CA CYS A 326 10.07 5.67 6.24
C CYS A 326 8.81 5.15 6.94
N PRO A 327 8.63 5.42 8.25
CA PRO A 327 7.58 4.78 9.06
C PRO A 327 6.18 5.36 8.84
N SER A 328 6.01 6.36 7.98
CA SER A 328 4.75 7.06 7.75
C SER A 328 4.51 7.34 6.28
N PHE A 329 3.30 7.07 5.80
CA PHE A 329 2.84 7.45 4.46
C PHE A 329 2.53 8.95 4.37
N GLY A 330 2.08 9.55 5.46
CA GLY A 330 1.82 10.98 5.57
C GLY A 330 0.55 11.44 4.84
N GLY A 331 -0.43 10.56 4.69
CA GLY A 331 -1.76 10.90 4.18
C GLY A 331 -2.48 11.87 5.11
N VAL A 332 -3.31 12.72 4.53
CA VAL A 332 -4.11 13.73 5.21
C VAL A 332 -5.53 13.76 4.65
N TYR A 333 -6.48 14.20 5.46
CA TYR A 333 -7.88 14.35 5.12
C TYR A 333 -8.28 15.83 5.25
N LYS A 334 -8.77 16.47 4.17
CA LYS A 334 -8.96 17.92 4.19
C LYS A 334 -10.24 18.33 3.49
N LEU A 335 -11.00 19.23 4.17
CA LEU A 335 -12.17 19.89 3.62
C LEU A 335 -11.80 20.65 2.33
N SER A 336 -12.53 20.41 1.26
CA SER A 336 -12.28 20.99 -0.07
C SER A 336 -13.48 21.76 -0.64
N ALA A 337 -14.71 21.46 -0.21
CA ALA A 337 -15.91 22.21 -0.57
C ALA A 337 -17.05 22.05 0.45
N ILE A 338 -17.97 23.00 0.45
CA ILE A 338 -19.24 22.94 1.17
C ILE A 338 -20.37 23.21 0.18
N LYS A 339 -21.42 22.41 0.20
CA LYS A 339 -22.60 22.58 -0.64
C LYS A 339 -23.49 23.70 -0.07
N ASN A 340 -23.82 24.68 -0.89
CA ASN A 340 -24.71 25.76 -0.50
C ASN A 340 -26.19 25.36 -0.65
N GLU A 341 -27.10 26.23 -0.24
CA GLU A 341 -28.55 26.03 -0.34
C GLU A 341 -29.05 25.86 -1.77
N ASN A 342 -28.34 26.38 -2.77
CA ASN A 342 -28.65 26.22 -4.19
C ASN A 342 -28.16 24.86 -4.76
N GLY A 343 -27.49 24.04 -3.95
CA GLY A 343 -26.94 22.75 -4.37
C GLY A 343 -25.55 22.83 -5.00
N GLU A 344 -24.90 24.00 -5.01
CA GLU A 344 -23.57 24.21 -5.61
C GLU A 344 -22.46 23.97 -4.57
N PHE A 345 -21.37 23.32 -4.98
CA PHE A 345 -20.19 23.14 -4.14
C PHE A 345 -19.31 24.39 -4.15
N ILE A 346 -19.32 25.12 -3.04
CA ILE A 346 -18.46 26.29 -2.82
C ILE A 346 -17.06 25.81 -2.41
N PRO A 347 -16.03 26.10 -3.22
CA PRO A 347 -14.67 25.65 -2.93
C PRO A 347 -14.13 26.22 -1.62
N LYS A 348 -13.42 25.39 -0.87
CA LYS A 348 -12.72 25.75 0.36
C LYS A 348 -11.24 25.42 0.22
N ILE A 349 -10.39 26.28 0.76
CA ILE A 349 -8.94 26.14 0.70
C ILE A 349 -8.32 26.34 2.08
N LYS A 350 -7.41 25.42 2.46
CA LYS A 350 -6.54 25.68 3.60
C LYS A 350 -5.29 26.40 3.11
N ILE A 351 -5.06 27.59 3.63
CA ILE A 351 -3.85 28.37 3.40
C ILE A 351 -2.86 28.11 4.53
N SER A 352 -1.58 28.10 4.20
CA SER A 352 -0.48 27.85 5.14
C SER A 352 0.76 28.59 4.68
N GLU A 353 1.58 29.04 5.60
CA GLU A 353 2.92 29.58 5.30
C GLU A 353 3.80 28.57 4.55
N ASN A 354 3.62 27.30 4.82
CA ASN A 354 4.25 26.23 4.01
C ASN A 354 3.36 25.95 2.79
N THR A 355 3.85 26.32 1.60
CA THR A 355 3.16 26.16 0.31
C THR A 355 2.75 24.73 0.00
N GLU A 356 3.51 23.73 0.49
CA GLU A 356 3.18 22.31 0.33
C GLU A 356 1.92 21.88 1.10
N LYS A 357 1.53 22.65 2.14
CA LYS A 357 0.33 22.41 2.92
C LYS A 357 -0.92 23.10 2.36
N ILE A 358 -0.78 23.90 1.32
CA ILE A 358 -1.91 24.52 0.61
C ILE A 358 -2.67 23.44 -0.16
N THR A 359 -3.98 23.37 0.05
CA THR A 359 -4.84 22.34 -0.54
C THR A 359 -5.35 22.73 -1.94
N ASN A 360 -5.84 21.76 -2.70
CA ASN A 360 -6.60 22.01 -3.93
C ASN A 360 -8.09 22.10 -3.57
N PRO A 361 -8.77 23.22 -3.90
CA PRO A 361 -10.17 23.43 -3.51
C PRO A 361 -11.17 22.71 -4.43
N GLY A 362 -12.41 22.57 -3.96
CA GLY A 362 -13.56 22.16 -4.77
C GLY A 362 -13.86 20.67 -4.77
N ASN A 363 -15.01 20.29 -5.35
CA ASN A 363 -15.35 18.89 -5.65
C ASN A 363 -14.59 18.45 -6.90
N LYS A 364 -13.59 17.59 -6.73
CA LYS A 364 -12.60 17.25 -7.76
C LYS A 364 -12.70 15.79 -8.21
N THR A 365 -12.19 15.55 -9.42
CA THR A 365 -11.78 14.23 -9.89
C THR A 365 -10.37 14.30 -10.44
N ILE A 366 -9.85 13.16 -10.91
CA ILE A 366 -8.50 13.04 -11.46
C ILE A 366 -8.54 12.16 -12.70
N TYR A 367 -7.90 12.61 -13.75
CA TYR A 367 -7.68 11.86 -14.99
C TYR A 367 -6.20 11.52 -15.15
N ARG A 368 -5.88 10.25 -15.30
CA ARG A 368 -4.56 9.78 -15.70
C ARG A 368 -4.42 9.85 -17.20
N VAL A 369 -3.38 10.51 -17.67
CA VAL A 369 -3.07 10.73 -19.08
C VAL A 369 -1.99 9.75 -19.51
N TYR A 370 -2.27 8.97 -20.54
CA TYR A 370 -1.34 8.00 -21.11
C TYR A 370 -0.91 8.43 -22.52
N GLU A 371 0.33 8.14 -22.86
CA GLU A 371 0.78 8.18 -24.24
C GLU A 371 0.16 7.03 -25.01
N LYS A 372 -0.58 7.32 -26.07
CA LYS A 372 -1.36 6.33 -26.80
C LYS A 372 -0.52 5.25 -27.47
N GLU A 373 0.67 5.63 -27.94
CA GLU A 373 1.58 4.71 -28.64
C GLU A 373 2.19 3.66 -27.72
N THR A 374 2.59 4.06 -26.51
CA THR A 374 3.34 3.21 -25.57
C THR A 374 2.51 2.70 -24.41
N GLY A 375 1.34 3.29 -24.14
CA GLY A 375 0.55 3.05 -22.95
C GLY A 375 1.19 3.54 -21.65
N LYS A 376 2.27 4.35 -21.74
CA LYS A 376 2.99 4.87 -20.56
C LYS A 376 2.33 6.13 -20.01
N ILE A 377 2.38 6.28 -18.68
CA ILE A 377 1.85 7.45 -17.96
C ILE A 377 2.65 8.69 -18.35
N LYS A 378 1.96 9.76 -18.74
CA LYS A 378 2.52 11.09 -19.00
C LYS A 378 2.39 12.03 -17.82
N ALA A 379 1.18 12.10 -17.26
CA ALA A 379 0.83 12.98 -16.14
C ALA A 379 -0.51 12.56 -15.56
N ASP A 380 -0.83 13.07 -14.36
CA ASP A 380 -2.18 13.05 -13.83
C ASP A 380 -2.74 14.48 -13.78
N LEU A 381 -4.01 14.64 -14.15
CA LEU A 381 -4.69 15.93 -14.23
C LEU A 381 -5.83 15.98 -13.22
N ILE A 382 -5.67 16.79 -12.17
CA ILE A 382 -6.74 17.08 -11.20
C ILE A 382 -7.63 18.20 -11.78
N CYS A 383 -8.94 17.97 -11.79
CA CYS A 383 -9.93 18.91 -12.31
C CYS A 383 -11.19 18.92 -11.44
N PHE A 384 -12.13 19.81 -11.69
CA PHE A 384 -13.45 19.68 -11.07
C PHE A 384 -14.19 18.46 -11.61
N ALA A 385 -15.05 17.87 -10.79
CA ALA A 385 -15.79 16.65 -11.11
C ALA A 385 -16.79 16.80 -12.27
N ASP A 386 -17.11 18.04 -12.67
CA ASP A 386 -17.98 18.38 -13.79
C ASP A 386 -17.20 18.72 -15.08
N GLU A 387 -15.87 18.67 -15.05
CA GLU A 387 -15.05 18.86 -16.26
C GLU A 387 -14.94 17.54 -17.03
N THR A 388 -15.05 17.66 -18.36
CA THR A 388 -14.85 16.55 -19.30
C THR A 388 -13.82 16.92 -20.34
N PHE A 389 -13.10 15.93 -20.85
CA PHE A 389 -12.01 16.12 -21.81
C PHE A 389 -12.28 15.30 -23.08
N ASP A 390 -12.05 15.90 -24.24
CA ASP A 390 -12.13 15.25 -25.54
C ASP A 390 -10.70 14.92 -26.01
N GLU A 391 -10.36 13.64 -26.07
CA GLU A 391 -9.04 13.14 -26.45
C GLU A 391 -8.66 13.48 -27.90
N SER A 392 -9.62 13.92 -28.73
CA SER A 392 -9.35 14.41 -30.10
C SER A 392 -8.82 15.84 -30.15
N GLN A 393 -8.89 16.59 -29.04
CA GLN A 393 -8.42 17.96 -28.91
C GLN A 393 -7.03 18.02 -28.29
N ASP A 394 -6.33 19.13 -28.48
CA ASP A 394 -5.05 19.38 -27.81
C ASP A 394 -5.24 19.57 -26.32
N LEU A 395 -4.41 18.91 -25.51
CA LEU A 395 -4.40 19.03 -24.05
C LEU A 395 -3.14 19.80 -23.59
N LEU A 396 -3.35 20.87 -22.83
CA LEU A 396 -2.27 21.62 -22.20
C LEU A 396 -2.14 21.18 -20.74
N LEU A 397 -1.01 20.62 -20.41
CA LEU A 397 -0.58 20.29 -19.05
C LEU A 397 0.43 21.33 -18.56
N PHE A 398 0.37 21.70 -17.28
CA PHE A 398 1.33 22.64 -16.69
C PHE A 398 1.47 22.41 -15.19
N ASP A 399 2.69 22.53 -14.67
CA ASP A 399 2.96 22.45 -13.23
C ASP A 399 2.31 23.65 -12.50
N PRO A 400 1.44 23.44 -11.53
CA PRO A 400 0.74 24.53 -10.84
C PRO A 400 1.64 25.44 -9.97
N LEU A 401 2.86 25.00 -9.65
CA LEU A 401 3.84 25.78 -8.89
C LEU A 401 4.85 26.46 -9.84
N GLU A 402 5.25 25.77 -10.90
CA GLU A 402 6.21 26.23 -11.90
C GLU A 402 5.51 26.37 -13.26
N THR A 403 4.59 27.32 -13.38
CA THR A 403 3.66 27.48 -14.52
C THR A 403 4.31 27.68 -15.89
N TRP A 404 5.62 27.94 -15.94
CA TRP A 404 6.39 27.93 -17.19
C TRP A 404 6.70 26.51 -17.70
N LYS A 405 6.67 25.49 -16.85
CA LYS A 405 6.79 24.09 -17.24
C LYS A 405 5.47 23.64 -17.83
N LYS A 406 5.40 23.59 -19.15
CA LYS A 406 4.19 23.24 -19.90
C LYS A 406 4.49 22.14 -20.90
N THR A 407 3.52 21.24 -21.05
CA THR A 407 3.53 20.20 -22.09
C THR A 407 2.21 20.26 -22.84
N LYS A 408 2.30 20.41 -24.18
CA LYS A 408 1.13 20.33 -25.04
C LYS A 408 1.10 18.97 -25.71
N LEU A 409 0.04 18.21 -25.44
CA LEU A 409 -0.24 16.94 -26.11
C LEU A 409 -1.19 17.21 -27.28
N ALA A 410 -0.83 16.72 -28.47
CA ALA A 410 -1.68 16.85 -29.64
C ALA A 410 -2.89 15.91 -29.53
N GLY A 411 -4.05 16.37 -30.03
CA GLY A 411 -5.26 15.56 -30.07
C GLY A 411 -5.02 14.21 -30.76
N GLY A 412 -5.57 13.15 -30.20
CA GLY A 412 -5.44 11.78 -30.69
C GLY A 412 -4.13 11.06 -30.36
N THR A 413 -3.13 11.73 -29.70
CA THR A 413 -1.85 11.12 -29.30
C THR A 413 -1.84 10.60 -27.86
N TYR A 414 -2.89 10.86 -27.11
CA TYR A 414 -3.03 10.45 -25.71
C TYR A 414 -4.39 9.81 -25.47
N THR A 415 -4.53 9.11 -24.34
CA THR A 415 -5.79 8.62 -23.80
C THR A 415 -5.89 9.03 -22.33
N MET A 416 -7.12 9.09 -21.79
CA MET A 416 -7.38 9.50 -20.41
C MET A 416 -8.23 8.44 -19.70
N ARG A 417 -7.95 8.22 -18.41
CA ARG A 417 -8.75 7.37 -17.54
C ARG A 417 -9.09 8.12 -16.27
N GLU A 418 -10.37 8.20 -15.94
CA GLU A 418 -10.78 8.71 -14.63
C GLU A 418 -10.37 7.72 -13.54
N MET A 419 -9.72 8.23 -12.49
CA MET A 419 -9.13 7.40 -11.44
C MET A 419 -10.06 7.21 -10.24
N LEU A 420 -10.92 8.21 -9.93
CA LEU A 420 -11.87 8.11 -8.82
C LEU A 420 -13.15 7.42 -9.28
N ILE A 421 -13.33 6.18 -8.82
CA ILE A 421 -14.56 5.42 -9.08
C ILE A 421 -15.52 5.49 -7.89
N PRO A 422 -16.85 5.37 -8.11
CA PRO A 422 -17.83 5.38 -7.03
C PRO A 422 -17.74 4.08 -6.21
N ILE A 423 -17.63 4.21 -4.89
CA ILE A 423 -17.59 3.10 -3.92
C ILE A 423 -18.90 3.03 -3.12
N PHE A 424 -19.35 4.17 -2.57
CA PHE A 424 -20.63 4.31 -1.90
C PHE A 424 -21.46 5.38 -2.60
N LYS A 425 -22.77 5.14 -2.68
CA LYS A 425 -23.78 6.08 -3.14
C LYS A 425 -24.96 6.12 -2.15
N ASN A 426 -25.23 7.31 -1.62
CA ASN A 426 -26.29 7.50 -0.63
C ASN A 426 -26.20 6.49 0.55
N GLY A 427 -24.97 6.24 1.04
CA GLY A 427 -24.69 5.29 2.12
C GLY A 427 -24.66 3.82 1.71
N GLU A 428 -25.03 3.47 0.48
CA GLU A 428 -25.01 2.10 -0.01
C GLU A 428 -23.70 1.79 -0.75
N CYS A 429 -23.06 0.68 -0.40
CA CYS A 429 -21.87 0.20 -1.09
C CYS A 429 -22.25 -0.40 -2.45
N ILE A 430 -21.76 0.21 -3.53
CA ILE A 430 -22.02 -0.23 -4.92
C ILE A 430 -20.79 -0.88 -5.57
N TYR A 431 -19.68 -0.98 -4.84
CA TYR A 431 -18.42 -1.56 -5.31
C TYR A 431 -18.21 -2.94 -4.71
N THR A 432 -17.69 -3.85 -5.51
CA THR A 432 -17.23 -5.17 -5.07
C THR A 432 -15.71 -5.20 -5.13
N SER A 433 -15.06 -5.39 -3.98
CA SER A 433 -13.61 -5.51 -3.91
C SER A 433 -13.13 -6.75 -4.65
N PRO A 434 -12.12 -6.64 -5.53
CA PRO A 434 -11.45 -7.81 -6.09
C PRO A 434 -10.68 -8.58 -5.01
N SER A 435 -10.32 -9.83 -5.30
CA SER A 435 -9.41 -10.60 -4.44
C SER A 435 -8.03 -9.95 -4.36
N VAL A 436 -7.28 -10.23 -3.28
CA VAL A 436 -5.92 -9.68 -3.11
C VAL A 436 -4.99 -10.08 -4.26
N THR A 437 -5.18 -11.27 -4.81
CA THR A 437 -4.41 -11.75 -5.97
C THR A 437 -4.73 -10.96 -7.25
N GLU A 438 -6.01 -10.64 -7.49
CA GLU A 438 -6.42 -9.78 -8.62
C GLU A 438 -5.89 -8.36 -8.45
N ILE A 439 -5.91 -7.81 -7.23
CA ILE A 439 -5.33 -6.50 -6.93
C ILE A 439 -3.82 -6.50 -7.18
N ALA A 440 -3.10 -7.55 -6.80
CA ALA A 440 -1.67 -7.69 -7.03
C ALA A 440 -1.31 -7.75 -8.52
N GLU A 441 -2.11 -8.47 -9.32
CA GLU A 441 -1.92 -8.51 -10.77
C GLU A 441 -2.22 -7.15 -11.41
N TYR A 442 -3.28 -6.48 -10.97
CA TYR A 442 -3.58 -5.11 -11.39
C TYR A 442 -2.44 -4.14 -11.01
N CYS A 443 -1.88 -4.25 -9.80
CA CYS A 443 -0.74 -3.45 -9.38
C CYS A 443 0.49 -3.66 -10.28
N LYS A 444 0.72 -4.89 -10.72
CA LYS A 444 1.79 -5.19 -11.67
C LYS A 444 1.56 -4.47 -13.00
N GLN A 445 0.35 -4.52 -13.56
CA GLN A 445 -0.03 -3.81 -14.79
C GLN A 445 0.13 -2.30 -14.65
N GLU A 446 -0.30 -1.73 -13.52
CA GLU A 446 -0.12 -0.30 -13.22
C GLU A 446 1.38 0.09 -13.20
N LYS A 447 2.22 -0.72 -12.56
CA LYS A 447 3.68 -0.52 -12.56
C LYS A 447 4.30 -0.65 -13.96
N ASP A 448 3.74 -1.51 -14.81
CA ASP A 448 4.18 -1.65 -16.20
C ASP A 448 3.84 -0.43 -17.06
N SER A 449 2.85 0.37 -16.68
CA SER A 449 2.54 1.65 -17.32
C SER A 449 3.51 2.80 -16.93
N LEU A 450 4.31 2.62 -15.89
CA LEU A 450 5.36 3.58 -15.52
C LEU A 450 6.55 3.50 -16.47
N TRP A 451 7.19 4.63 -16.69
CA TRP A 451 8.52 4.67 -17.32
C TRP A 451 9.56 4.07 -16.40
N ASP A 452 10.59 3.44 -16.95
CA ASP A 452 11.65 2.81 -16.16
C ASP A 452 12.38 3.81 -15.26
N GLU A 453 12.51 5.05 -15.73
CA GLU A 453 13.07 6.17 -14.98
C GLU A 453 12.28 6.47 -13.69
N THR A 454 10.98 6.26 -13.67
CA THR A 454 10.12 6.48 -12.49
C THR A 454 10.27 5.36 -11.45
N LYS A 455 10.62 4.15 -11.90
CA LYS A 455 10.76 2.96 -11.03
C LYS A 455 12.11 2.87 -10.32
N ARG A 456 13.11 3.70 -10.69
CA ARG A 456 14.47 3.66 -10.13
C ARG A 456 14.48 3.79 -8.61
N LEU A 457 15.36 3.05 -7.94
CA LEU A 457 15.57 3.18 -6.50
C LEU A 457 16.23 4.51 -6.12
N PHE A 458 17.09 5.02 -7.00
CA PHE A 458 17.84 6.25 -6.81
C PHE A 458 17.49 7.24 -7.92
N TYR A 459 17.24 8.48 -7.55
CA TYR A 459 16.91 9.57 -8.48
C TYR A 459 15.77 9.22 -9.46
N PRO A 460 14.62 8.75 -8.96
CA PRO A 460 13.49 8.45 -9.82
C PRO A 460 13.00 9.72 -10.53
N HIS A 461 12.58 9.57 -11.77
CA HIS A 461 11.88 10.63 -12.48
C HIS A 461 10.49 10.84 -11.86
N ARG A 462 10.08 12.09 -11.70
CA ARG A 462 8.76 12.45 -11.17
C ARG A 462 7.72 12.42 -12.28
N VAL A 463 6.57 11.83 -12.00
CA VAL A 463 5.36 12.02 -12.80
C VAL A 463 4.70 13.32 -12.33
N TYR A 464 4.29 14.16 -13.28
CA TYR A 464 3.64 15.42 -12.98
C TYR A 464 2.19 15.22 -12.60
N VAL A 465 1.74 15.95 -11.59
CA VAL A 465 0.34 16.03 -11.15
C VAL A 465 -0.10 17.47 -11.34
N ASP A 466 -0.77 17.70 -12.44
CA ASP A 466 -1.16 19.02 -12.93
C ASP A 466 -2.59 19.37 -12.54
N LEU A 467 -2.95 20.64 -12.66
CA LEU A 467 -4.33 21.10 -12.45
C LEU A 467 -4.94 21.51 -13.79
N SER A 468 -6.26 21.32 -13.95
CA SER A 468 -6.98 21.96 -15.04
C SER A 468 -6.88 23.48 -14.91
N GLN A 469 -6.98 24.19 -16.03
CA GLN A 469 -6.92 25.66 -16.02
C GLN A 469 -8.00 26.24 -15.10
N ARG A 470 -9.22 25.72 -15.15
CA ARG A 470 -10.35 26.17 -14.31
C ARG A 470 -10.04 25.97 -12.80
N LEU A 471 -9.53 24.81 -12.42
CA LEU A 471 -9.19 24.54 -11.02
C LEU A 471 -8.03 25.44 -10.54
N TYR A 472 -7.02 25.63 -11.38
CA TYR A 472 -5.90 26.53 -11.10
C TYR A 472 -6.37 27.97 -10.87
N ASP A 473 -7.24 28.49 -11.74
CA ASP A 473 -7.76 29.87 -11.66
C ASP A 473 -8.58 30.07 -10.38
N VAL A 474 -9.44 29.11 -10.02
CA VAL A 474 -10.21 29.16 -8.75
C VAL A 474 -9.27 29.11 -7.54
N LYS A 475 -8.26 28.23 -7.56
CA LYS A 475 -7.27 28.15 -6.48
C LYS A 475 -6.53 29.48 -6.30
N LYS A 476 -6.07 30.07 -7.41
CA LYS A 476 -5.38 31.35 -7.41
C LYS A 476 -6.27 32.48 -6.88
N ALA A 477 -7.51 32.55 -7.33
CA ALA A 477 -8.46 33.56 -6.85
C ALA A 477 -8.69 33.48 -5.34
N LEU A 478 -8.80 32.26 -4.79
CA LEU A 478 -8.95 32.05 -3.32
C LEU A 478 -7.70 32.49 -2.55
N LEU A 479 -6.51 32.24 -3.08
CA LEU A 479 -5.25 32.68 -2.49
C LEU A 479 -5.14 34.21 -2.51
N ASP A 480 -5.48 34.84 -3.65
CA ASP A 480 -5.45 36.29 -3.81
C ASP A 480 -6.45 37.01 -2.88
N GLN A 481 -7.63 36.39 -2.65
CA GLN A 481 -8.62 36.92 -1.71
C GLN A 481 -8.14 36.92 -0.25
N ALA A 482 -7.43 35.87 0.16
CA ALA A 482 -6.94 35.74 1.53
C ALA A 482 -5.75 36.66 1.84
N HIS A 483 -5.06 37.18 0.82
CA HIS A 483 -3.91 38.09 0.96
C HIS A 483 -4.24 39.55 0.61
N LYS A 484 -5.53 39.89 0.44
CA LYS A 484 -5.92 41.31 0.29
C LYS A 484 -5.60 42.03 1.61
N PRO A 485 -4.81 43.11 1.56
CA PRO A 485 -4.70 44.00 2.74
C PRO A 485 -6.08 44.57 3.06
N GLU A 486 -6.42 44.61 4.36
CA GLU A 486 -7.63 45.27 4.89
C GLU A 486 -7.69 46.73 4.52
#